data_8c99abfae5aa637b700b9386ae7f381b
#
_entry.id   8c99abfae5aa637b700b9386ae7f381b
#
_cell.length_a   1.000
_cell.length_b   1.000
_cell.length_c   1.000
_cell.angle_alpha   90.00
_cell.angle_beta   90.00
_cell.angle_gamma   90.00
#
_symmetry.space_group_name_H-M   'P 1'
#
loop_
_entity.id
_entity.type
_entity.pdbx_description
1 polymer ?
#
loop_
_entity_poly.entity_id
_entity_poly.type
_entity_poly.pdbx_seq_one_letter_code
_entity_poly.pdbx_strand_id
1 'polypeptide(L)'
;MPTKPKRIRRNLKTSLKIQVVCEGDTEYSYLYSILKELSNVEVYSINGGGYGKFSNHIEKNSSLYSIFLVVVDLDKAQNRDSECKLLNRLIKDLDLLDRRNCIFLNGPDIEYWIACCIGNPNDTLTELSKLGYVKGNTVNTFLNNQHGSIDIAKQHVN
;
A
#
# COMPACT_ATOMS: atom_id res chain seq x y z
N MET A 1 -29.22 37.50 34.27
CA MET A 1 -29.42 36.31 33.44
C MET A 1 -28.08 35.89 32.87
N PRO A 2 -27.60 34.67 33.08
CA PRO A 2 -26.30 34.25 32.55
C PRO A 2 -26.47 33.94 31.05
N THR A 3 -25.69 34.59 30.21
CA THR A 3 -25.56 34.37 28.78
C THR A 3 -24.96 33.01 28.51
N LYS A 4 -25.67 32.12 27.81
CA LYS A 4 -25.18 30.80 27.36
C LYS A 4 -23.94 31.00 26.47
N PRO A 5 -22.86 30.24 26.68
CA PRO A 5 -21.68 30.33 25.83
C PRO A 5 -22.04 29.93 24.41
N LYS A 6 -21.74 30.82 23.44
CA LYS A 6 -21.83 30.51 22.01
C LYS A 6 -20.96 29.28 21.70
N ARG A 7 -21.59 28.15 21.35
CA ARG A 7 -20.90 27.01 20.75
C ARG A 7 -20.27 27.46 19.44
N ILE A 8 -18.96 27.64 19.46
CA ILE A 8 -18.16 27.79 18.24
C ILE A 8 -18.31 26.45 17.49
N ARG A 9 -19.15 26.45 16.45
CA ARG A 9 -19.14 25.37 15.46
C ARG A 9 -17.78 25.43 14.77
N ARG A 10 -16.82 24.65 15.24
CA ARG A 10 -15.63 24.34 14.45
C ARG A 10 -16.14 23.64 13.20
N ASN A 11 -16.11 24.33 12.07
CA ASN A 11 -16.20 23.71 10.74
C ASN A 11 -14.92 22.90 10.55
N LEU A 12 -14.87 21.73 11.16
CA LEU A 12 -13.90 20.70 10.86
C LEU A 12 -14.30 20.06 9.52
N LYS A 13 -14.13 20.80 8.43
CA LYS A 13 -13.76 20.18 7.16
C LYS A 13 -12.30 19.77 7.26
N THR A 14 -11.96 18.86 8.16
CA THR A 14 -10.76 18.08 8.03
C THR A 14 -10.99 17.17 6.83
N SER A 15 -10.40 17.54 5.69
CA SER A 15 -10.34 16.66 4.54
C SER A 15 -9.77 15.33 5.04
N LEU A 16 -10.50 14.25 4.78
CA LEU A 16 -10.06 12.89 5.11
C LEU A 16 -8.72 12.65 4.40
N LYS A 17 -7.63 12.53 5.16
CA LYS A 17 -6.31 12.20 4.62
C LYS A 17 -6.05 10.71 4.77
N ILE A 18 -5.71 10.07 3.67
CA ILE A 18 -5.45 8.65 3.59
C ILE A 18 -3.97 8.46 3.23
N GLN A 19 -3.27 7.60 3.96
CA GLN A 19 -1.95 7.15 3.56
C GLN A 19 -2.00 5.68 3.15
N VAL A 20 -1.50 5.40 1.95
CA VAL A 20 -1.29 4.03 1.45
C VAL A 20 0.18 3.71 1.68
N VAL A 21 0.46 2.76 2.55
CA VAL A 21 1.82 2.38 2.95
C VAL A 21 2.18 1.04 2.35
N CYS A 22 3.30 0.96 1.65
CA CYS A 22 3.79 -0.27 1.01
C CYS A 22 5.25 -0.56 1.36
N GLU A 23 5.74 -1.76 1.05
CA GLU A 23 7.07 -2.17 1.45
C GLU A 23 8.17 -1.62 0.57
N GLY A 24 8.02 -1.68 -0.75
CA GLY A 24 9.11 -1.45 -1.70
C GLY A 24 8.74 -0.55 -2.88
N ASP A 25 9.69 -0.46 -3.82
CA ASP A 25 9.58 0.44 -4.98
C ASP A 25 8.57 -0.08 -6.02
N THR A 26 8.41 -1.41 -6.14
CA THR A 26 7.45 -2.01 -7.07
C THR A 26 6.04 -1.62 -6.71
N GLU A 27 5.64 -1.87 -5.45
CA GLU A 27 4.32 -1.51 -4.94
C GLU A 27 4.11 0.00 -4.97
N TYR A 28 5.12 0.77 -4.56
CA TYR A 28 5.03 2.23 -4.57
C TYR A 28 4.70 2.76 -5.96
N SER A 29 5.46 2.36 -6.97
CA SER A 29 5.27 2.86 -8.33
C SER A 29 3.93 2.43 -8.90
N TYR A 30 3.51 1.19 -8.65
CA TYR A 30 2.20 0.67 -9.04
C TYR A 30 1.08 1.48 -8.40
N LEU A 31 1.08 1.59 -7.07
CA LEU A 31 0.05 2.29 -6.31
C LEU A 31 0.03 3.79 -6.63
N TYR A 32 1.19 4.43 -6.73
CA TYR A 32 1.29 5.83 -7.08
C TYR A 32 0.67 6.12 -8.46
N SER A 33 0.94 5.27 -9.45
CA SER A 33 0.38 5.45 -10.80
C SER A 33 -1.15 5.38 -10.85
N ILE A 34 -1.76 4.58 -9.95
CA ILE A 34 -3.21 4.45 -9.85
C ILE A 34 -3.84 5.60 -9.04
N LEU A 35 -3.16 6.03 -7.97
CA LEU A 35 -3.75 6.86 -6.92
C LEU A 35 -3.35 8.34 -7.01
N LYS A 36 -2.36 8.71 -7.83
CA LYS A 36 -1.80 10.07 -7.91
C LYS A 36 -2.82 11.18 -8.21
N GLU A 37 -3.93 10.85 -8.84
CA GLU A 37 -5.00 11.81 -9.14
C GLU A 37 -5.92 12.10 -7.93
N LEU A 38 -5.79 11.32 -6.85
CA LEU A 38 -6.59 11.48 -5.64
C LEU A 38 -5.87 12.44 -4.68
N SER A 39 -6.33 13.67 -4.59
CA SER A 39 -5.68 14.75 -3.82
C SER A 39 -5.59 14.51 -2.30
N ASN A 40 -6.39 13.60 -1.77
CA ASN A 40 -6.43 13.25 -0.34
C ASN A 40 -5.72 11.93 -0.01
N VAL A 41 -5.06 11.31 -0.99
CA VAL A 41 -4.33 10.06 -0.85
C VAL A 41 -2.84 10.29 -1.07
N GLU A 42 -2.02 9.79 -0.15
CA GLU A 42 -0.57 9.79 -0.27
C GLU A 42 -0.06 8.36 -0.25
N VAL A 43 0.81 8.01 -1.20
CA VAL A 43 1.49 6.72 -1.24
C VAL A 43 2.87 6.86 -0.61
N TYR A 44 3.23 5.95 0.28
CA TYR A 44 4.51 5.95 0.98
C TYR A 44 5.13 4.55 0.99
N SER A 45 6.41 4.46 0.61
CA SER A 45 7.19 3.22 0.74
C SER A 45 8.05 3.27 2.00
N ILE A 46 8.04 2.19 2.79
CA ILE A 46 8.94 2.05 3.94
C ILE A 46 10.36 1.62 3.55
N ASN A 47 10.62 1.43 2.25
CA ASN A 47 11.92 1.01 1.70
C ASN A 47 12.46 -0.27 2.35
N GLY A 48 11.64 -1.31 2.37
CA GLY A 48 11.95 -2.62 2.95
C GLY A 48 12.01 -2.62 4.48
N GLY A 49 12.30 -3.76 5.06
CA GLY A 49 12.54 -3.90 6.50
C GLY A 49 11.46 -4.64 7.28
N GLY A 50 10.53 -5.30 6.59
CA GLY A 50 9.53 -6.19 7.16
C GLY A 50 8.40 -5.51 7.94
N TYR A 51 7.49 -6.33 8.50
CA TYR A 51 6.21 -5.85 9.05
C TYR A 51 6.35 -4.94 10.27
N GLY A 52 7.43 -5.08 11.07
CA GLY A 52 7.66 -4.19 12.22
C GLY A 52 7.90 -2.73 11.85
N LYS A 53 8.42 -2.46 10.65
CA LYS A 53 8.65 -1.10 10.17
C LYS A 53 7.33 -0.37 9.87
N PHE A 54 6.31 -1.10 9.40
CA PHE A 54 4.97 -0.55 9.19
C PHE A 54 4.37 -0.03 10.48
N SER A 55 4.39 -0.82 11.55
CA SER A 55 3.87 -0.41 12.87
C SER A 55 4.53 0.88 13.35
N ASN A 56 5.86 0.96 13.26
CA ASN A 56 6.61 2.15 13.67
C ASN A 56 6.27 3.38 12.81
N HIS A 57 6.09 3.21 11.51
CA HIS A 57 5.72 4.30 10.61
C HIS A 57 4.32 4.82 10.92
N ILE A 58 3.34 3.92 11.07
CA ILE A 58 1.94 4.25 11.36
C ILE A 58 1.82 4.97 12.71
N GLU A 59 2.48 4.47 13.75
CA GLU A 59 2.47 5.11 15.08
C GLU A 59 2.96 6.56 14.99
N LYS A 60 4.09 6.81 14.31
CA LYS A 60 4.65 8.14 14.15
C LYS A 60 3.77 9.10 13.36
N ASN A 61 2.96 8.60 12.45
CA ASN A 61 2.15 9.40 11.52
C ASN A 61 0.64 9.38 11.82
N SER A 62 0.22 8.72 12.90
CA SER A 62 -1.19 8.55 13.28
C SER A 62 -1.95 9.85 13.51
N SER A 63 -1.26 10.95 13.84
CA SER A 63 -1.86 12.29 13.98
C SER A 63 -2.02 13.04 12.65
N LEU A 64 -1.35 12.62 11.58
CA LEU A 64 -1.33 13.29 10.28
C LEU A 64 -2.37 12.74 9.30
N TYR A 65 -2.69 11.44 9.43
CA TYR A 65 -3.60 10.74 8.53
C TYR A 65 -4.80 10.18 9.28
N SER A 66 -5.95 10.22 8.62
CA SER A 66 -7.21 9.72 9.17
C SER A 66 -7.37 8.22 8.96
N ILE A 67 -6.77 7.69 7.90
CA ILE A 67 -6.86 6.27 7.53
C ILE A 67 -5.50 5.82 6.99
N PHE A 68 -5.09 4.61 7.36
CA PHE A 68 -3.98 3.90 6.76
C PHE A 68 -4.49 2.70 5.96
N LEU A 69 -4.05 2.58 4.72
CA LEU A 69 -4.21 1.39 3.88
C LEU A 69 -2.81 0.78 3.71
N VAL A 70 -2.61 -0.41 4.22
CA VAL A 70 -1.28 -1.05 4.24
C VAL A 70 -1.27 -2.17 3.22
N VAL A 71 -0.28 -2.15 2.32
CA VAL A 71 -0.09 -3.17 1.29
C VAL A 71 1.19 -3.93 1.61
N VAL A 72 1.10 -5.22 1.85
CA VAL A 72 2.21 -6.07 2.26
C VAL A 72 2.26 -7.36 1.47
N ASP A 73 3.46 -7.84 1.21
CA ASP A 73 3.70 -9.15 0.65
C ASP A 73 3.67 -10.22 1.74
N LEU A 74 3.15 -11.40 1.42
CA LEU A 74 3.01 -12.51 2.37
C LEU A 74 4.25 -13.42 2.41
N ASP A 75 5.18 -13.28 1.49
CA ASP A 75 6.35 -14.15 1.34
C ASP A 75 7.13 -14.33 2.63
N LYS A 76 7.36 -13.26 3.38
CA LYS A 76 8.09 -13.31 4.67
C LYS A 76 7.31 -14.03 5.76
N ALA A 77 6.01 -13.76 5.87
CA ALA A 77 5.16 -14.40 6.88
C ALA A 77 4.95 -15.89 6.60
N GLN A 78 4.92 -16.29 5.33
CA GLN A 78 4.82 -17.69 4.92
C GLN A 78 6.09 -18.50 5.25
N ASN A 79 7.23 -17.85 5.26
CA ASN A 79 8.53 -18.53 5.40
C ASN A 79 9.16 -18.38 6.79
N ARG A 80 8.63 -17.52 7.67
CA ARG A 80 9.21 -17.23 8.99
C ARG A 80 8.14 -16.95 10.04
N ASP A 81 8.10 -17.76 11.09
CA ASP A 81 7.16 -17.60 12.22
C ASP A 81 7.28 -16.23 12.92
N SER A 82 8.50 -15.69 13.01
CA SER A 82 8.73 -14.37 13.59
C SER A 82 8.05 -13.25 12.80
N GLU A 83 8.11 -13.32 11.47
CA GLU A 83 7.45 -12.35 10.58
C GLU A 83 5.92 -12.52 10.62
N CYS A 84 5.43 -13.77 10.70
CA CYS A 84 4.00 -14.03 10.89
C CYS A 84 3.46 -13.39 12.17
N LYS A 85 4.21 -13.44 13.27
CA LYS A 85 3.85 -12.77 14.54
C LYS A 85 3.83 -11.25 14.40
N LEU A 86 4.79 -10.67 13.66
CA LEU A 86 4.84 -9.23 13.39
C LEU A 86 3.66 -8.78 12.51
N LEU A 87 3.31 -9.56 11.50
CA LEU A 87 2.14 -9.29 10.65
C LEU A 87 0.84 -9.30 11.48
N ASN A 88 0.66 -10.33 12.32
CA ASN A 88 -0.52 -10.42 13.20
C ASN A 88 -0.60 -9.25 14.19
N ARG A 89 0.54 -8.76 14.68
CA ARG A 89 0.60 -7.57 15.51
C ARG A 89 0.19 -6.32 14.73
N LEU A 90 0.73 -6.15 13.53
CA LEU A 90 0.38 -5.03 12.65
C LEU A 90 -1.12 -4.96 12.37
N ILE A 91 -1.77 -6.11 12.09
CA ILE A 91 -3.22 -6.19 11.87
C ILE A 91 -3.99 -5.70 13.10
N LYS A 92 -3.58 -6.14 14.30
CA LYS A 92 -4.22 -5.71 15.56
C LYS A 92 -4.03 -4.22 15.83
N ASP A 93 -2.81 -3.72 15.64
CA ASP A 93 -2.48 -2.32 15.88
C ASP A 93 -3.29 -1.39 14.95
N LEU A 94 -3.46 -1.77 13.69
CA LEU A 94 -4.29 -1.04 12.72
C LEU A 94 -5.77 -0.99 13.13
N ASP A 95 -6.35 -2.12 13.54
CA ASP A 95 -7.75 -2.20 13.96
C ASP A 95 -7.99 -1.40 15.24
N LEU A 96 -7.06 -1.45 16.19
CA LEU A 96 -7.13 -0.68 17.43
C LEU A 96 -7.03 0.84 17.21
N LEU A 97 -6.27 1.25 16.20
CA LEU A 97 -6.10 2.67 15.88
C LEU A 97 -7.35 3.26 15.24
N ASP A 98 -7.90 2.61 14.23
CA ASP A 98 -9.17 2.97 13.57
C ASP A 98 -9.69 1.79 12.75
N ARG A 99 -10.97 1.44 12.90
CA ARG A 99 -11.64 0.34 12.17
C ARG A 99 -11.70 0.53 10.65
N ARG A 100 -11.45 1.73 10.16
CA ARG A 100 -11.37 2.03 8.72
C ARG A 100 -10.01 1.71 8.12
N ASN A 101 -9.00 1.45 8.96
CA ASN A 101 -7.70 1.00 8.47
C ASN A 101 -7.83 -0.40 7.87
N CYS A 102 -7.13 -0.60 6.76
CA CYS A 102 -7.18 -1.86 6.04
C CYS A 102 -5.77 -2.35 5.73
N ILE A 103 -5.61 -3.68 5.71
CA ILE A 103 -4.41 -4.32 5.23
C ILE A 103 -4.73 -5.16 4.00
N PHE A 104 -3.97 -4.99 2.94
CA PHE A 104 -4.05 -5.75 1.70
C PHE A 104 -2.86 -6.70 1.64
N LEU A 105 -3.13 -7.97 1.49
CA LEU A 105 -2.15 -9.03 1.49
C LEU A 105 -1.91 -9.51 0.05
N ASN A 106 -0.70 -9.27 -0.48
CA ASN A 106 -0.28 -9.84 -1.75
C ASN A 106 0.25 -11.25 -1.51
N GLY A 107 -0.23 -12.19 -2.22
CA GLY A 107 0.20 -13.57 -2.03
C GLY A 107 0.80 -14.21 -3.27
N PRO A 108 2.09 -14.54 -3.29
CA PRO A 108 3.09 -14.28 -2.24
C PRO A 108 3.61 -12.83 -2.22
N ASP A 109 3.66 -12.15 -3.37
CA ASP A 109 4.20 -10.81 -3.58
C ASP A 109 3.44 -10.06 -4.68
N ILE A 110 3.77 -8.79 -4.87
CA ILE A 110 3.13 -7.92 -5.86
C ILE A 110 3.46 -8.38 -7.30
N GLU A 111 4.66 -8.88 -7.54
CA GLU A 111 5.08 -9.38 -8.85
C GLU A 111 4.22 -10.56 -9.29
N TYR A 112 3.94 -11.49 -8.38
CA TYR A 112 3.04 -12.62 -8.65
C TYR A 112 1.63 -12.12 -8.99
N TRP A 113 1.11 -11.14 -8.25
CA TRP A 113 -0.20 -10.56 -8.54
C TRP A 113 -0.25 -9.91 -9.92
N ILE A 114 0.78 -9.13 -10.29
CA ILE A 114 0.89 -8.54 -11.63
C ILE A 114 0.93 -9.64 -12.70
N ALA A 115 1.72 -10.69 -12.49
CA ALA A 115 1.81 -11.82 -13.44
C ALA A 115 0.45 -12.54 -13.61
N CYS A 116 -0.32 -12.70 -12.55
CA CYS A 116 -1.69 -13.20 -12.63
C CYS A 116 -2.58 -12.30 -13.49
N CYS A 117 -2.44 -10.98 -13.38
CA CYS A 117 -3.20 -10.02 -14.19
C CYS A 117 -2.89 -10.11 -15.68
N ILE A 118 -1.66 -10.49 -16.06
CA ILE A 118 -1.26 -10.69 -17.45
C ILE A 118 -1.46 -12.13 -17.95
N GLY A 119 -2.00 -13.03 -17.11
CA GLY A 119 -2.46 -14.36 -17.51
C GLY A 119 -1.44 -15.49 -17.39
N ASN A 120 -0.25 -15.26 -16.80
CA ASN A 120 0.73 -16.33 -16.59
C ASN A 120 1.47 -16.22 -15.24
N PRO A 121 0.92 -16.79 -14.16
CA PRO A 121 1.52 -16.73 -12.83
C PRO A 121 2.64 -17.76 -12.59
N ASN A 122 2.89 -18.70 -13.51
CA ASN A 122 3.77 -19.84 -13.25
C ASN A 122 5.26 -19.49 -13.18
N ASP A 123 5.67 -18.43 -13.88
CA ASP A 123 7.04 -17.90 -13.83
C ASP A 123 7.01 -16.37 -13.87
N THR A 124 6.79 -15.83 -12.70
CA THR A 124 6.59 -14.38 -12.51
C THR A 124 7.73 -13.54 -13.09
N LEU A 125 8.98 -13.88 -12.77
CA LEU A 125 10.11 -13.06 -13.21
C LEU A 125 10.33 -13.16 -14.71
N THR A 126 10.18 -14.35 -15.31
CA THR A 126 10.29 -14.53 -16.76
C THR A 126 9.19 -13.75 -17.49
N GLU A 127 7.94 -13.82 -17.02
CA GLU A 127 6.84 -13.09 -17.64
C GLU A 127 7.03 -11.58 -17.54
N LEU A 128 7.37 -11.08 -16.37
CA LEU A 128 7.62 -9.66 -16.17
C LEU A 128 8.87 -9.18 -16.97
N SER A 129 9.90 -10.02 -17.10
CA SER A 129 11.09 -9.72 -17.91
C SER A 129 10.77 -9.60 -19.39
N LYS A 130 9.85 -10.41 -19.93
CA LYS A 130 9.35 -10.27 -21.31
C LYS A 130 8.67 -8.93 -21.54
N LEU A 131 8.10 -8.35 -20.51
CA LEU A 131 7.50 -7.01 -20.51
C LEU A 131 8.51 -5.89 -20.20
N GLY A 132 9.79 -6.21 -20.03
CA GLY A 132 10.86 -5.24 -19.74
C GLY A 132 11.09 -4.95 -18.25
N TYR A 133 10.47 -5.71 -17.34
CA TYR A 133 10.75 -5.60 -15.90
C TYR A 133 12.10 -6.26 -15.56
N VAL A 134 12.91 -5.56 -14.79
CA VAL A 134 14.16 -6.09 -14.21
C VAL A 134 14.10 -5.87 -12.70
N LYS A 135 14.19 -6.95 -11.93
CA LYS A 135 14.18 -6.87 -10.46
C LYS A 135 15.33 -5.99 -9.98
N GLY A 136 15.02 -4.97 -9.17
CA GLY A 136 15.99 -3.99 -8.69
C GLY A 136 16.13 -2.74 -9.55
N ASN A 137 15.58 -2.70 -10.76
CA ASN A 137 15.38 -1.45 -11.48
C ASN A 137 14.17 -0.72 -10.90
N THR A 138 14.22 0.61 -10.94
CA THR A 138 13.06 1.38 -10.55
C THR A 138 11.90 1.01 -11.46
N VAL A 139 10.78 0.65 -10.86
CA VAL A 139 9.54 0.30 -11.57
C VAL A 139 9.09 1.43 -12.49
N ASN A 140 9.52 2.66 -12.24
CA ASN A 140 9.29 3.79 -13.12
C ASN A 140 9.81 3.54 -14.56
N THR A 141 10.96 2.89 -14.72
CA THR A 141 11.48 2.53 -16.06
C THR A 141 10.57 1.50 -16.71
N PHE A 142 10.12 0.49 -15.94
CA PHE A 142 9.20 -0.52 -16.44
C PHE A 142 7.84 0.08 -16.82
N LEU A 143 7.23 0.87 -15.94
CA LEU A 143 5.93 1.50 -16.18
C LEU A 143 5.95 2.51 -17.32
N ASN A 144 7.03 3.28 -17.45
CA ASN A 144 7.18 4.27 -18.53
C ASN A 144 7.40 3.62 -19.89
N ASN A 145 8.09 2.47 -19.95
CA ASN A 145 8.44 1.82 -21.20
C ASN A 145 7.34 0.90 -21.77
N GLN A 146 6.35 0.52 -20.95
CA GLN A 146 5.39 -0.54 -21.32
C GLN A 146 3.92 -0.09 -21.33
N HIS A 147 3.60 1.20 -21.28
CA HIS A 147 2.24 1.66 -20.98
C HIS A 147 1.67 1.02 -19.70
N GLY A 148 2.57 0.50 -18.90
CA GLY A 148 2.42 0.01 -17.55
C GLY A 148 1.74 -1.33 -17.41
N SER A 149 2.26 -2.12 -16.50
CA SER A 149 1.56 -3.27 -15.93
C SER A 149 0.14 -2.92 -15.44
N ILE A 150 -0.10 -1.63 -15.14
CA ILE A 150 -1.40 -1.08 -14.73
C ILE A 150 -2.42 -1.12 -15.87
N ASP A 151 -2.03 -0.73 -17.08
CA ASP A 151 -2.95 -0.78 -18.22
C ASP A 151 -3.25 -2.23 -18.59
N ILE A 152 -2.25 -3.11 -18.46
CA ILE A 152 -2.44 -4.56 -18.61
C ILE A 152 -3.38 -5.08 -17.52
N ALA A 153 -3.12 -4.75 -16.25
CA ALA A 153 -3.98 -5.15 -15.13
C ALA A 153 -5.43 -4.65 -15.30
N LYS A 154 -5.63 -3.40 -15.74
CA LYS A 154 -6.96 -2.85 -16.02
C LYS A 154 -7.69 -3.57 -17.14
N GLN A 155 -6.99 -4.05 -18.16
CA GLN A 155 -7.59 -4.83 -19.26
C GLN A 155 -8.09 -6.21 -18.81
N HIS A 156 -7.50 -6.78 -17.74
CA HIS A 156 -7.86 -8.10 -17.23
C HIS A 156 -8.88 -8.09 -16.08
N VAL A 157 -9.19 -6.91 -15.51
CA VAL A 157 -10.17 -6.74 -14.42
C VAL A 157 -11.56 -6.34 -14.94
N ASN A 158 -11.67 -5.97 -16.23
CA ASN A 158 -12.93 -5.69 -16.91
C ASN A 158 -13.36 -6.90 -17.72
#